data_747d273ae7bcca219db331a349fec35c
#
_entry.id   747d273ae7bcca219db331a349fec35c
#
_cell.length_a   1.000
_cell.length_b   1.000
_cell.length_c   1.000
_cell.angle_alpha   90.00
_cell.angle_beta   90.00
_cell.angle_gamma   90.00
#
_symmetry.space_group_name_H-M   'P 1'
#
loop_
_entity.id
_entity.type
_entity.pdbx_description
1 polymer ?
#
loop_
_entity_poly.entity_id
_entity_poly.type
_entity_poly.pdbx_seq_one_letter_code
_entity_poly.pdbx_strand_id
1 'polypeptide(L)'
;VSTSMDTLEDVVPRAVAGDRAALERVLVLIQPPIRRYCASRIGNLDVAADDVVQDVCLALVTAIPKYRDMGKPFMAFVYGIAAHKLADAGRRSALRQTFSTAELPEEVSGEDGPEQVALGDELRSHAQALMNTLPPKYSKIILMRVVWGLTAPQTGEALGMTAGAVRIAQHRAMNMLRAELSNFSLLAARTAA
;
A
#
# COMPACT_ATOMS: atom_id res chain seq x y z
N VAL A 1 -18.59 16.57 -25.47
CA VAL A 1 -18.90 15.66 -24.33
C VAL A 1 -17.79 15.85 -23.32
N SER A 2 -17.99 16.71 -22.31
CA SER A 2 -17.04 16.92 -21.23
C SER A 2 -16.98 15.65 -20.37
N THR A 3 -15.91 14.90 -20.49
CA THR A 3 -15.57 13.85 -19.52
C THR A 3 -15.09 14.57 -18.26
N SER A 4 -16.03 14.90 -17.38
CA SER A 4 -15.70 15.29 -16.00
C SER A 4 -14.90 14.12 -15.41
N MET A 5 -13.68 14.35 -14.97
CA MET A 5 -12.91 13.33 -14.24
C MET A 5 -13.61 13.14 -12.89
N ASP A 6 -14.46 12.09 -12.81
CA ASP A 6 -15.11 11.72 -11.56
C ASP A 6 -14.06 11.51 -10.47
N THR A 7 -14.16 12.25 -9.39
CA THR A 7 -13.33 12.07 -8.20
C THR A 7 -13.98 11.06 -7.24
N LEU A 8 -13.21 10.51 -6.31
CA LEU A 8 -13.79 9.66 -5.26
C LEU A 8 -14.84 10.39 -4.44
N GLU A 9 -14.68 11.70 -4.24
CA GLU A 9 -15.64 12.54 -3.51
C GLU A 9 -17.00 12.62 -4.21
N ASP A 10 -17.02 12.56 -5.55
CA ASP A 10 -18.24 12.62 -6.35
C ASP A 10 -18.95 11.26 -6.44
N VAL A 11 -18.19 10.16 -6.56
CA VAL A 11 -18.76 8.83 -6.85
C VAL A 11 -19.10 8.04 -5.59
N VAL A 12 -18.39 8.25 -4.48
CA VAL A 12 -18.62 7.48 -3.23
C VAL A 12 -20.03 7.68 -2.67
N PRO A 13 -20.59 8.90 -2.56
CA PRO A 13 -21.95 9.07 -2.05
C PRO A 13 -22.99 8.35 -2.91
N ARG A 14 -22.83 8.35 -4.23
CA ARG A 14 -23.71 7.64 -5.17
C ARG A 14 -23.60 6.13 -5.02
N ALA A 15 -22.37 5.60 -4.88
CA ALA A 15 -22.12 4.18 -4.65
C ALA A 15 -22.75 3.70 -3.33
N VAL A 16 -22.67 4.51 -2.27
CA VAL A 16 -23.34 4.25 -0.98
C VAL A 16 -24.85 4.22 -1.14
N ALA A 17 -25.41 5.09 -1.98
CA ALA A 17 -26.85 5.13 -2.30
C ALA A 17 -27.32 3.96 -3.19
N GLY A 18 -26.41 3.06 -3.63
CA GLY A 18 -26.73 1.88 -4.42
C GLY A 18 -26.60 2.07 -5.94
N ASP A 19 -26.01 3.18 -6.40
CA ASP A 19 -25.71 3.37 -7.82
C ASP A 19 -24.58 2.40 -8.25
N ARG A 20 -24.95 1.42 -9.06
CA ARG A 20 -24.02 0.37 -9.52
C ARG A 20 -22.90 0.94 -10.40
N ALA A 21 -23.20 1.91 -11.27
CA ALA A 21 -22.19 2.53 -12.12
C ALA A 21 -21.19 3.34 -11.29
N ALA A 22 -21.65 4.03 -10.25
CA ALA A 22 -20.79 4.71 -9.29
C ALA A 22 -19.92 3.72 -8.50
N LEU A 23 -20.47 2.57 -8.09
CA LEU A 23 -19.71 1.52 -7.41
C LEU A 23 -18.58 0.97 -8.32
N GLU A 24 -18.90 0.66 -9.57
CA GLU A 24 -17.90 0.22 -10.56
C GLU A 24 -16.81 1.28 -10.75
N ARG A 25 -17.21 2.56 -10.80
CA ARG A 25 -16.25 3.66 -10.91
C ARG A 25 -15.35 3.80 -9.68
N VAL A 26 -15.90 3.64 -8.47
CA VAL A 26 -15.10 3.61 -7.23
C VAL A 26 -14.05 2.50 -7.32
N LEU A 27 -14.44 1.27 -7.71
CA LEU A 27 -13.50 0.15 -7.82
C LEU A 27 -12.37 0.44 -8.81
N VAL A 28 -12.68 1.03 -9.97
CA VAL A 28 -11.65 1.43 -10.95
C VAL A 28 -10.67 2.45 -10.37
N LEU A 29 -11.17 3.46 -9.65
CA LEU A 29 -10.34 4.52 -9.08
C LEU A 29 -9.42 4.04 -7.96
N ILE A 30 -9.87 3.07 -7.15
CA ILE A 30 -9.08 2.57 -6.02
C ILE A 30 -8.08 1.46 -6.39
N GLN A 31 -8.30 0.71 -7.49
CA GLN A 31 -7.43 -0.40 -7.86
C GLN A 31 -5.94 -0.01 -7.98
N PRO A 32 -5.53 1.06 -8.69
CA PRO A 32 -4.12 1.38 -8.83
C PRO A 32 -3.42 1.69 -7.50
N PRO A 33 -3.98 2.52 -6.59
CA PRO A 33 -3.36 2.75 -5.29
C PRO A 33 -3.35 1.51 -4.39
N ILE A 34 -4.40 0.66 -4.43
CA ILE A 34 -4.45 -0.57 -3.64
C ILE A 34 -3.46 -1.60 -4.15
N ARG A 35 -3.30 -1.75 -5.48
CA ARG A 35 -2.30 -2.64 -6.07
C ARG A 35 -0.89 -2.25 -5.61
N ARG A 36 -0.52 -0.98 -5.69
CA ARG A 36 0.77 -0.48 -5.17
C ARG A 36 0.95 -0.76 -3.67
N TYR A 37 -0.12 -0.55 -2.90
CA TYR A 37 -0.12 -0.82 -1.47
C TYR A 37 0.09 -2.30 -1.15
N CYS A 38 -0.61 -3.21 -1.82
CA CYS A 38 -0.49 -4.64 -1.64
C CYS A 38 0.89 -5.14 -2.11
N ALA A 39 1.32 -4.75 -3.31
CA ALA A 39 2.61 -5.13 -3.86
C ALA A 39 3.80 -4.73 -2.95
N SER A 40 3.74 -3.54 -2.31
CA SER A 40 4.78 -3.09 -1.39
C SER A 40 4.83 -3.85 -0.06
N ARG A 41 3.86 -4.71 0.23
CA ARG A 41 3.71 -5.41 1.53
C ARG A 41 3.69 -6.92 1.46
N ILE A 42 3.44 -7.48 0.29
CA ILE A 42 3.39 -8.94 0.11
C ILE A 42 4.80 -9.53 0.27
N GLY A 43 5.86 -8.82 -0.16
CA GLY A 43 7.24 -9.28 0.04
C GLY A 43 7.43 -10.74 -0.38
N ASN A 44 7.89 -11.57 0.55
CA ASN A 44 8.09 -13.02 0.36
C ASN A 44 6.84 -13.85 0.71
N LEU A 45 5.64 -13.27 0.74
CA LEU A 45 4.43 -14.07 0.90
C LEU A 45 4.15 -14.80 -0.41
N ASP A 46 3.87 -16.07 -0.32
CA ASP A 46 3.48 -16.96 -1.41
C ASP A 46 2.02 -16.68 -1.86
N VAL A 47 1.74 -15.42 -2.18
CA VAL A 47 0.40 -14.91 -2.56
C VAL A 47 0.58 -13.81 -3.60
N ALA A 48 -0.11 -13.93 -4.73
CA ALA A 48 -0.11 -12.88 -5.74
C ALA A 48 -0.76 -11.59 -5.22
N ALA A 49 -0.14 -10.44 -5.49
CA ALA A 49 -0.67 -9.13 -5.12
C ALA A 49 -2.09 -8.92 -5.67
N ASP A 50 -2.36 -9.43 -6.85
CA ASP A 50 -3.65 -9.30 -7.53
C ASP A 50 -4.76 -10.06 -6.84
N ASP A 51 -4.50 -11.21 -6.23
CA ASP A 51 -5.48 -11.97 -5.44
C ASP A 51 -5.92 -11.16 -4.22
N VAL A 52 -4.96 -10.51 -3.54
CA VAL A 52 -5.29 -9.64 -2.40
C VAL A 52 -6.07 -8.41 -2.85
N VAL A 53 -5.72 -7.81 -3.99
CA VAL A 53 -6.47 -6.68 -4.57
C VAL A 53 -7.90 -7.10 -4.90
N GLN A 54 -8.09 -8.28 -5.47
CA GLN A 54 -9.42 -8.83 -5.75
C GLN A 54 -10.23 -9.06 -4.47
N ASP A 55 -9.62 -9.67 -3.44
CA ASP A 55 -10.21 -9.86 -2.12
C ASP A 55 -10.63 -8.52 -1.48
N VAL A 56 -9.83 -7.45 -1.66
CA VAL A 56 -10.16 -6.09 -1.22
C VAL A 56 -11.35 -5.54 -1.98
N CYS A 57 -11.37 -5.66 -3.31
CA CYS A 57 -12.49 -5.19 -4.14
C CYS A 57 -13.79 -5.90 -3.77
N LEU A 58 -13.77 -7.23 -3.58
CA LEU A 58 -14.94 -8.00 -3.15
C LEU A 58 -15.44 -7.55 -1.76
N ALA A 59 -14.53 -7.33 -0.82
CA ALA A 59 -14.90 -6.82 0.50
C ALA A 59 -15.51 -5.41 0.43
N LEU A 60 -15.00 -4.55 -0.45
CA LEU A 60 -15.53 -3.20 -0.66
C LEU A 60 -16.92 -3.20 -1.26
N VAL A 61 -17.23 -4.08 -2.21
CA VAL A 61 -18.59 -4.21 -2.78
C VAL A 61 -19.62 -4.44 -1.67
N THR A 62 -19.30 -5.22 -0.65
CA THR A 62 -20.19 -5.50 0.48
C THR A 62 -20.14 -4.44 1.58
N ALA A 63 -19.05 -3.70 1.68
CA ALA A 63 -18.83 -2.71 2.74
C ALA A 63 -19.31 -1.31 2.37
N ILE A 64 -19.23 -0.90 1.10
CA ILE A 64 -19.61 0.43 0.61
C ILE A 64 -21.07 0.79 0.93
N PRO A 65 -22.08 -0.09 0.75
CA PRO A 65 -23.47 0.24 1.10
C PRO A 65 -23.68 0.56 2.60
N LYS A 66 -22.75 0.10 3.45
CA LYS A 66 -22.78 0.32 4.91
C LYS A 66 -21.80 1.42 5.35
N TYR A 67 -21.05 1.99 4.42
CA TYR A 67 -20.09 3.03 4.71
C TYR A 67 -20.81 4.27 5.24
N ARG A 68 -20.28 4.82 6.33
CA ARG A 68 -20.71 6.11 6.88
C ARG A 68 -19.52 7.05 6.83
N ASP A 69 -19.71 8.20 6.24
CA ASP A 69 -18.71 9.25 6.30
C ASP A 69 -18.60 9.75 7.75
N MET A 70 -17.45 9.52 8.34
CA MET A 70 -17.11 9.98 9.69
C MET A 70 -16.13 11.15 9.65
N GLY A 71 -16.07 11.90 8.57
CA GLY A 71 -15.11 12.98 8.36
C GLY A 71 -13.69 12.47 8.06
N LYS A 72 -13.50 11.19 7.75
CA LYS A 72 -12.22 10.59 7.37
C LYS A 72 -12.18 10.36 5.86
N PRO A 73 -11.02 10.55 5.22
CA PRO A 73 -10.89 10.27 3.79
C PRO A 73 -11.34 8.83 3.47
N PHE A 74 -12.16 8.66 2.43
CA PHE A 74 -12.64 7.35 2.01
C PHE A 74 -11.49 6.34 1.79
N MET A 75 -10.36 6.80 1.26
CA MET A 75 -9.17 5.96 1.09
C MET A 75 -8.61 5.39 2.41
N ALA A 76 -8.82 6.06 3.55
CA ALA A 76 -8.43 5.50 4.85
C ALA A 76 -9.25 4.25 5.20
N PHE A 77 -10.55 4.25 4.87
CA PHE A 77 -11.42 3.10 4.99
C PHE A 77 -10.97 1.95 4.06
N VAL A 78 -10.68 2.28 2.79
CA VAL A 78 -10.20 1.32 1.80
C VAL A 78 -8.89 0.66 2.24
N TYR A 79 -7.92 1.44 2.71
CA TYR A 79 -6.64 0.90 3.22
C TYR A 79 -6.80 0.09 4.51
N GLY A 80 -7.80 0.41 5.34
CA GLY A 80 -8.15 -0.42 6.49
C GLY A 80 -8.55 -1.83 6.06
N ILE A 81 -9.43 -1.95 5.06
CA ILE A 81 -9.83 -3.24 4.48
C ILE A 81 -8.63 -3.96 3.86
N ALA A 82 -7.81 -3.25 3.08
CA ALA A 82 -6.62 -3.82 2.46
C ALA A 82 -5.61 -4.35 3.50
N ALA A 83 -5.39 -3.63 4.60
CA ALA A 83 -4.53 -4.09 5.69
C ALA A 83 -5.04 -5.38 6.33
N HIS A 84 -6.35 -5.50 6.54
CA HIS A 84 -6.96 -6.74 7.04
C HIS A 84 -6.76 -7.91 6.07
N LYS A 85 -7.02 -7.70 4.78
CA LYS A 85 -6.84 -8.74 3.75
C LYS A 85 -5.39 -9.19 3.62
N LEU A 86 -4.42 -8.26 3.71
CA LEU A 86 -2.99 -8.58 3.74
C LEU A 86 -2.61 -9.41 4.98
N ALA A 87 -3.13 -9.05 6.15
CA ALA A 87 -2.89 -9.80 7.37
C ALA A 87 -3.49 -11.23 7.28
N ASP A 88 -4.67 -11.38 6.69
CA ASP A 88 -5.30 -12.67 6.42
C ASP A 88 -4.49 -13.52 5.44
N ALA A 89 -4.00 -12.90 4.36
CA ALA A 89 -3.14 -13.55 3.38
C ALA A 89 -1.82 -14.02 4.01
N GLY A 90 -1.19 -13.18 4.84
CA GLY A 90 0.01 -13.55 5.58
C GLY A 90 -0.20 -14.72 6.54
N ARG A 91 -1.32 -14.75 7.27
CA ARG A 91 -1.67 -15.88 8.13
C ARG A 91 -1.88 -17.18 7.34
N ARG A 92 -2.56 -17.10 6.20
CA ARG A 92 -2.77 -18.26 5.30
C ARG A 92 -1.45 -18.78 4.73
N SER A 93 -0.55 -17.90 4.31
CA SER A 93 0.78 -18.25 3.80
C SER A 93 1.63 -18.93 4.89
N ALA A 94 1.71 -18.36 6.08
CA ALA A 94 2.44 -18.95 7.21
C ALA A 94 1.90 -20.34 7.57
N LEU A 95 0.57 -20.53 7.56
CA LEU A 95 -0.05 -21.82 7.83
C LEU A 95 0.29 -22.86 6.74
N ARG A 96 0.27 -22.47 5.45
CA ARG A 96 0.68 -23.35 4.35
C ARG A 96 2.14 -23.77 4.46
N GLN A 97 3.05 -22.86 4.77
CA GLN A 97 4.48 -23.16 4.99
C GLN A 97 4.69 -24.16 6.13
N THR A 98 3.84 -24.13 7.16
CA THR A 98 3.93 -25.08 8.28
C THR A 98 3.47 -26.49 7.88
N PHE A 99 2.58 -26.61 6.89
CA PHE A 99 2.05 -27.91 6.40
C PHE A 99 2.72 -28.41 5.12
N SER A 100 3.53 -27.60 4.43
CA SER A 100 4.16 -27.96 3.16
C SER A 100 5.65 -28.29 3.36
N THR A 101 5.92 -29.52 3.84
CA THR A 101 7.24 -30.16 3.71
C THR A 101 7.20 -31.17 2.54
N ALA A 102 6.48 -30.89 1.46
CA ALA A 102 6.52 -31.72 0.25
C ALA A 102 6.11 -30.90 -0.98
N GLU A 103 7.05 -30.84 -1.94
CA GLU A 103 6.90 -30.54 -3.36
C GLU A 103 6.51 -29.09 -3.76
N LEU A 104 7.50 -28.43 -4.40
CA LEU A 104 7.39 -27.15 -5.10
C LEU A 104 6.67 -27.35 -6.44
N PRO A 105 5.64 -26.54 -6.77
CA PRO A 105 5.21 -26.32 -8.15
C PRO A 105 5.98 -25.13 -8.75
N GLU A 106 6.51 -25.29 -9.94
CA GLU A 106 7.02 -24.22 -10.79
C GLU A 106 5.90 -23.26 -11.15
N GLU A 107 6.06 -21.97 -10.83
CA GLU A 107 5.17 -20.92 -11.31
C GLU A 107 5.74 -20.22 -12.54
N VAL A 108 4.91 -20.18 -13.56
CA VAL A 108 5.10 -19.42 -14.79
C VAL A 108 4.73 -17.97 -14.53
N SER A 109 5.73 -17.09 -14.47
CA SER A 109 5.55 -15.65 -14.39
C SER A 109 5.42 -15.04 -15.78
N GLY A 110 4.32 -14.29 -16.00
CA GLY A 110 4.12 -13.49 -17.20
C GLY A 110 5.01 -12.23 -17.24
N GLU A 111 5.77 -12.14 -18.30
CA GLU A 111 6.20 -10.97 -19.07
C GLU A 111 6.76 -9.71 -18.37
N ASP A 112 7.79 -9.87 -17.57
CA ASP A 112 8.89 -8.88 -17.49
C ASP A 112 10.20 -9.67 -17.56
N GLY A 113 11.16 -9.23 -18.39
CA GLY A 113 12.39 -9.96 -18.60
C GLY A 113 13.17 -10.16 -17.28
N PRO A 114 13.90 -11.28 -17.11
CA PRO A 114 14.49 -11.64 -15.80
C PRO A 114 15.43 -10.57 -15.22
N GLU A 115 16.04 -9.73 -16.02
CA GLU A 115 16.87 -8.60 -15.59
C GLU A 115 16.06 -7.44 -14.97
N GLN A 116 14.87 -7.14 -15.50
CA GLN A 116 14.01 -6.07 -14.97
C GLN A 116 13.31 -6.49 -13.68
N VAL A 117 12.96 -7.75 -13.56
CA VAL A 117 12.40 -8.33 -12.33
C VAL A 117 13.44 -8.33 -11.21
N ALA A 118 14.66 -8.77 -11.48
CA ALA A 118 15.74 -8.79 -10.50
C ALA A 118 16.10 -7.37 -10.00
N LEU A 119 16.21 -6.39 -10.89
CA LEU A 119 16.50 -4.99 -10.53
C LEU A 119 15.33 -4.35 -9.74
N GLY A 120 14.10 -4.70 -10.08
CA GLY A 120 12.90 -4.25 -9.37
C GLY A 120 12.79 -4.82 -7.95
N ASP A 121 13.16 -6.07 -7.77
CA ASP A 121 13.14 -6.76 -6.47
C ASP A 121 14.28 -6.28 -5.55
N GLU A 122 15.46 -6.02 -6.11
CA GLU A 122 16.58 -5.44 -5.36
C GLU A 122 16.23 -4.01 -4.88
N LEU A 123 15.69 -3.16 -5.75
CA LEU A 123 15.26 -1.81 -5.39
C LEU A 123 14.14 -1.83 -4.34
N ARG A 124 13.19 -2.76 -4.46
CA ARG A 124 12.11 -2.95 -3.50
C ARG A 124 12.64 -3.41 -2.14
N SER A 125 13.57 -4.36 -2.15
CA SER A 125 14.22 -4.87 -0.94
C SER A 125 14.99 -3.75 -0.21
N HIS A 126 15.75 -2.94 -0.94
CA HIS A 126 16.45 -1.78 -0.39
C HIS A 126 15.49 -0.73 0.19
N ALA A 127 14.41 -0.41 -0.53
CA ALA A 127 13.40 0.52 -0.04
C ALA A 127 12.71 0.00 1.24
N GLN A 128 12.43 -1.30 1.31
CA GLN A 128 11.87 -1.94 2.50
C GLN A 128 12.85 -1.92 3.67
N ALA A 129 14.11 -2.22 3.43
CA ALA A 129 15.16 -2.15 4.45
C ALA A 129 15.28 -0.72 5.02
N LEU A 130 15.29 0.30 4.17
CA LEU A 130 15.30 1.71 4.59
C LEU A 130 14.05 2.08 5.39
N MET A 131 12.87 1.64 4.98
CA MET A 131 11.64 1.90 5.73
C MET A 131 11.64 1.23 7.11
N ASN A 132 12.31 0.08 7.25
CA ASN A 132 12.43 -0.65 8.51
C ASN A 132 13.40 0.03 9.51
N THR A 133 14.31 0.91 9.06
CA THR A 133 15.16 1.70 9.96
C THR A 133 14.39 2.82 10.66
N LEU A 134 13.23 3.22 10.12
CA LEU A 134 12.41 4.27 10.71
C LEU A 134 11.59 3.76 11.90
N PRO A 135 11.46 4.54 12.98
CA PRO A 135 10.46 4.26 14.00
C PRO A 135 9.05 4.11 13.38
N PRO A 136 8.19 3.21 13.90
CA PRO A 136 6.89 2.87 13.29
C PRO A 136 5.98 4.06 12.99
N LYS A 137 6.04 5.11 13.81
CA LYS A 137 5.29 6.35 13.60
C LYS A 137 5.72 7.07 12.33
N TYR A 138 7.02 7.15 12.08
CA TYR A 138 7.57 7.84 10.91
C TYR A 138 7.36 7.02 9.64
N SER A 139 7.52 5.70 9.69
CA SER A 139 7.20 4.81 8.57
C SER A 139 5.75 4.96 8.13
N LYS A 140 4.79 5.00 9.08
CA LYS A 140 3.37 5.23 8.77
C LYS A 140 3.14 6.57 8.08
N ILE A 141 3.78 7.64 8.56
CA ILE A 141 3.64 8.98 7.97
C ILE A 141 4.21 9.01 6.54
N ILE A 142 5.40 8.47 6.33
CA ILE A 142 6.00 8.40 4.98
C ILE A 142 5.10 7.60 4.04
N LEU A 143 4.60 6.46 4.49
CA LEU A 143 3.70 5.62 3.72
C LEU A 143 2.42 6.39 3.31
N MET A 144 1.76 7.05 4.26
CA MET A 144 0.53 7.81 4.01
C MET A 144 0.76 9.02 3.12
N ARG A 145 1.87 9.75 3.34
CA ARG A 145 2.18 10.99 2.62
C ARG A 145 2.77 10.76 1.22
N VAL A 146 3.68 9.79 1.09
CA VAL A 146 4.46 9.57 -0.14
C VAL A 146 3.84 8.47 -1.01
N VAL A 147 3.47 7.34 -0.41
CA VAL A 147 2.95 6.21 -1.18
C VAL A 147 1.45 6.37 -1.46
N TRP A 148 0.68 6.83 -0.47
CA TRP A 148 -0.78 6.96 -0.62
C TRP A 148 -1.22 8.36 -1.05
N GLY A 149 -0.32 9.34 -1.09
CA GLY A 149 -0.61 10.70 -1.53
C GLY A 149 -1.56 11.49 -0.61
N LEU A 150 -1.77 11.04 0.63
CA LEU A 150 -2.64 11.76 1.57
C LEU A 150 -2.05 13.13 1.91
N THR A 151 -2.90 14.13 2.09
CA THR A 151 -2.49 15.45 2.55
C THR A 151 -2.08 15.42 4.03
N ALA A 152 -1.35 16.43 4.50
CA ALA A 152 -0.95 16.51 5.91
C ALA A 152 -2.17 16.58 6.88
N PRO A 153 -3.26 17.31 6.58
CA PRO A 153 -4.49 17.23 7.36
C PRO A 153 -5.07 15.82 7.40
N GLN A 154 -5.24 15.15 6.26
CA GLN A 154 -5.79 13.80 6.16
C GLN A 154 -4.95 12.77 6.91
N THR A 155 -3.60 12.88 6.80
CA THR A 155 -2.68 12.02 7.56
C THR A 155 -2.80 12.29 9.07
N GLY A 156 -2.92 13.57 9.45
CA GLY A 156 -3.07 13.98 10.83
C GLY A 156 -4.35 13.42 11.46
N GLU A 157 -5.44 13.53 10.74
CA GLU A 157 -6.73 12.99 11.14
C GLU A 157 -6.67 11.47 11.35
N ALA A 158 -6.09 10.73 10.39
CA ALA A 158 -5.94 9.27 10.47
C ALA A 158 -5.04 8.80 11.63
N LEU A 159 -4.08 9.64 12.06
CA LEU A 159 -3.10 9.32 13.11
C LEU A 159 -3.37 10.02 14.45
N GLY A 160 -4.45 10.81 14.56
CA GLY A 160 -4.72 11.62 15.76
C GLY A 160 -3.69 12.74 15.99
N MET A 161 -3.18 13.35 14.92
CA MET A 161 -2.13 14.37 14.94
C MET A 161 -2.59 15.65 14.24
N THR A 162 -1.99 16.80 14.62
CA THR A 162 -2.18 18.02 13.84
C THR A 162 -1.44 17.96 12.51
N ALA A 163 -1.93 18.65 11.49
CA ALA A 163 -1.26 18.75 10.19
C ALA A 163 0.17 19.32 10.29
N GLY A 164 0.39 20.23 11.24
CA GLY A 164 1.72 20.75 11.56
C GLY A 164 2.67 19.67 12.10
N ALA A 165 2.19 18.88 13.05
CA ALA A 165 2.94 17.75 13.62
C ALA A 165 3.28 16.70 12.55
N VAL A 166 2.37 16.43 11.60
CA VAL A 166 2.63 15.52 10.46
C VAL A 166 3.75 16.06 9.57
N ARG A 167 3.74 17.37 9.21
CA ARG A 167 4.81 17.96 8.39
C ARG A 167 6.17 17.88 9.07
N ILE A 168 6.24 18.18 10.36
CA ILE A 168 7.48 18.07 11.14
C ILE A 168 7.97 16.62 11.20
N ALA A 169 7.07 15.68 11.46
CA ALA A 169 7.39 14.26 11.53
C ALA A 169 7.83 13.72 10.17
N GLN A 170 7.18 14.13 9.07
CA GLN A 170 7.59 13.80 7.70
C GLN A 170 9.00 14.33 7.40
N HIS A 171 9.29 15.59 7.75
CA HIS A 171 10.62 16.18 7.55
C HIS A 171 11.70 15.41 8.32
N ARG A 172 11.44 15.06 9.60
CA ARG A 172 12.35 14.25 10.41
C ARG A 172 12.58 12.87 9.80
N ALA A 173 11.52 12.19 9.39
CA ALA A 173 11.59 10.89 8.74
C ALA A 173 12.44 10.94 7.46
N MET A 174 12.25 11.97 6.62
CA MET A 174 13.04 12.15 5.39
C MET A 174 14.52 12.41 5.69
N ASN A 175 14.84 13.14 6.76
CA ASN A 175 16.23 13.36 7.16
C ASN A 175 16.88 12.06 7.69
N MET A 176 16.15 11.25 8.43
CA MET A 176 16.63 9.93 8.86
C MET A 176 16.92 9.02 7.65
N LEU A 177 16.01 8.96 6.67
CA LEU A 177 16.22 8.17 5.44
C LEU A 177 17.41 8.67 4.63
N ARG A 178 17.62 10.00 4.53
CA ARG A 178 18.80 10.56 3.84
C ARG A 178 20.11 10.20 4.54
N ALA A 179 20.14 10.23 5.87
CA ALA A 179 21.30 9.82 6.64
C ALA A 179 21.63 8.34 6.41
N GLU A 180 20.64 7.46 6.43
CA GLU A 180 20.82 6.03 6.16
C GLU A 180 21.30 5.76 4.73
N LEU A 181 20.75 6.46 3.73
CA LEU A 181 21.21 6.37 2.34
C LEU A 181 22.68 6.81 2.19
N SER A 182 23.08 7.88 2.89
CA SER A 182 24.48 8.34 2.88
C SER A 182 25.41 7.32 3.52
N ASN A 183 25.03 6.70 4.63
CA ASN A 183 25.78 5.65 5.29
C ASN A 183 25.92 4.42 4.39
N PHE A 184 24.86 4.04 3.71
CA PHE A 184 24.85 2.90 2.79
C PHE A 184 25.79 3.14 1.59
N SER A 185 25.77 4.34 1.01
CA SER A 185 26.65 4.72 -0.10
C SER A 185 28.13 4.69 0.32
N LEU A 186 28.46 5.13 1.54
CA LEU A 186 29.82 5.10 2.07
C LEU A 186 30.31 3.66 2.34
N LEU A 187 29.43 2.78 2.81
CA LEU A 187 29.75 1.36 3.01
C LEU A 187 29.98 0.64 1.68
N ALA A 188 29.13 0.87 0.68
CA ALA A 188 29.29 0.30 -0.66
C ALA A 188 30.60 0.74 -1.33
N ALA A 189 30.98 2.01 -1.19
CA ALA A 189 32.25 2.52 -1.71
C ALA A 189 33.49 1.91 -1.01
N ARG A 190 33.37 1.57 0.28
CA ARG A 190 34.47 0.90 1.04
C ARG A 190 34.62 -0.57 0.72
N THR A 191 33.58 -1.23 0.25
CA THR A 191 33.59 -2.67 -0.11
C THR A 191 34.08 -2.88 -1.55
N ALA A 192 34.04 -1.82 -2.38
CA ALA A 192 34.48 -1.82 -3.77
C ALA A 192 35.94 -1.35 -3.97
N ALA A 193 36.64 -0.95 -2.91
CA ALA A 193 38.04 -0.53 -2.89
C ALA A 193 38.95 -1.58 -2.22
#